data_77bc01f5fc0f7508de748fb685d16f51
#
_entry.id   77bc01f5fc0f7508de748fb685d16f51
#
_cell.length_a   1.000
_cell.length_b   1.000
_cell.length_c   1.000
_cell.angle_alpha   90.00
_cell.angle_beta   90.00
_cell.angle_gamma   90.00
#
_symmetry.space_group_name_H-M   'P 1'
#
loop_
_entity.id
_entity.type
_entity.pdbx_description
1 polymer ?
#
loop_
_entity_poly.entity_id
_entity_poly.type
_entity_poly.pdbx_seq_one_letter_code
_entity_poly.pdbx_strand_id
1 'polypeptide(L)'
;MRIIGINIPDNKKIEVALTYIYGIGRSLSQNILKNARIDSSKLAKDLDASEVSKIKEFIEKSYKVEGELRQIIKQNINRLKDLQAYRGIRHMRRLPVRGQRTKTNSRTVRGNVRKTAGSGKRKVDLK
;
A
#
# COMPACT_ATOMS: atom_id res chain seq x y z
N MET A 1 -2.53 16.49 7.50
CA MET A 1 -3.92 16.42 6.95
C MET A 1 -4.45 15.00 7.06
N ARG A 2 -5.78 14.81 7.23
CA ARG A 2 -6.39 13.46 7.35
C ARG A 2 -7.44 13.25 6.25
N ILE A 3 -7.27 12.19 5.44
CA ILE A 3 -8.21 11.78 4.38
C ILE A 3 -8.59 10.32 4.60
N ILE A 4 -9.90 10.01 4.59
CA ILE A 4 -10.44 8.64 4.80
C ILE A 4 -9.82 7.94 6.04
N GLY A 5 -9.68 8.70 7.13
CA GLY A 5 -9.12 8.17 8.38
C GLY A 5 -7.60 8.02 8.41
N ILE A 6 -6.88 8.26 7.31
CA ILE A 6 -5.42 8.12 7.21
C ILE A 6 -4.73 9.47 7.31
N ASN A 7 -3.66 9.54 8.10
CA ASN A 7 -2.81 10.71 8.19
C ASN A 7 -1.90 10.79 6.96
N ILE A 8 -2.04 11.84 6.20
CA ILE A 8 -1.26 12.11 4.99
C ILE A 8 -0.18 13.14 5.31
N PRO A 9 1.06 12.94 4.85
CA PRO A 9 2.16 13.86 5.11
C PRO A 9 1.93 15.20 4.39
N ASP A 10 1.96 16.29 5.17
CA ASP A 10 1.66 17.63 4.70
C ASP A 10 2.74 18.23 3.79
N ASN A 11 3.99 17.78 3.96
CA ASN A 11 5.17 18.30 3.25
C ASN A 11 5.38 17.69 1.86
N LYS A 12 4.46 16.85 1.38
CA LYS A 12 4.56 16.20 0.07
C LYS A 12 3.56 16.77 -0.92
N LYS A 13 3.90 16.68 -2.21
CA LYS A 13 2.94 16.96 -3.28
C LYS A 13 1.73 16.04 -3.12
N ILE A 14 0.54 16.55 -3.39
CA ILE A 14 -0.70 15.81 -3.19
C ILE A 14 -0.74 14.50 -3.99
N GLU A 15 -0.16 14.47 -5.18
CA GLU A 15 -0.03 13.26 -5.99
C GLU A 15 0.69 12.14 -5.23
N VAL A 16 1.78 12.47 -4.53
CA VAL A 16 2.55 11.50 -3.74
C VAL A 16 1.87 11.23 -2.40
N ALA A 17 1.27 12.25 -1.82
CA ALA A 17 0.60 12.14 -0.52
C ALA A 17 -0.59 11.17 -0.56
N LEU A 18 -1.37 11.14 -1.62
CA LEU A 18 -2.48 10.19 -1.79
C LEU A 18 -2.03 8.74 -1.89
N THR A 19 -0.80 8.46 -2.33
CA THR A 19 -0.28 7.08 -2.38
C THR A 19 -0.03 6.45 -1.01
N TYR A 20 -0.15 7.20 0.08
CA TYR A 20 -0.13 6.67 1.44
C TYR A 20 -1.41 5.94 1.83
N ILE A 21 -2.49 6.15 1.06
CA ILE A 21 -3.75 5.42 1.22
C ILE A 21 -3.59 4.04 0.54
N TYR A 22 -3.81 2.98 1.29
CA TYR A 22 -3.72 1.62 0.75
C TYR A 22 -4.78 1.40 -0.35
N GLY A 23 -4.31 1.04 -1.53
CA GLY A 23 -5.13 0.87 -2.73
C GLY A 23 -4.98 2.00 -3.75
N ILE A 24 -4.34 3.12 -3.37
CA ILE A 24 -4.09 4.23 -4.29
C ILE A 24 -2.61 4.25 -4.67
N GLY A 25 -2.33 3.98 -5.93
CA GLY A 25 -1.01 4.14 -6.54
C GLY A 25 -0.89 5.49 -7.27
N ARG A 26 0.26 5.78 -7.87
CA ARG A 26 0.51 7.03 -8.61
C ARG A 26 -0.53 7.28 -9.71
N SER A 27 -0.79 6.31 -10.55
CA SER A 27 -1.75 6.46 -11.66
C SER A 27 -3.16 6.77 -11.17
N LEU A 28 -3.61 6.10 -10.09
CA LEU A 28 -4.91 6.40 -9.48
C LEU A 28 -4.92 7.77 -8.82
N SER A 29 -3.86 8.17 -8.14
CA SER A 29 -3.72 9.49 -7.56
C SER A 29 -3.88 10.59 -8.62
N GLN A 30 -3.18 10.47 -9.74
CA GLN A 30 -3.30 11.40 -10.86
C GLN A 30 -4.72 11.45 -11.43
N ASN A 31 -5.38 10.30 -11.60
CA ASN A 31 -6.77 10.24 -12.06
C ASN A 31 -7.73 10.92 -11.09
N ILE A 32 -7.56 10.70 -9.78
CA ILE A 32 -8.38 11.33 -8.74
C ILE A 32 -8.24 12.86 -8.82
N LEU A 33 -6.99 13.35 -8.87
CA LEU A 33 -6.72 14.79 -8.93
C LEU A 33 -7.25 15.43 -10.21
N LYS A 34 -7.09 14.74 -11.36
CA LYS A 34 -7.62 15.20 -12.64
C LYS A 34 -9.15 15.33 -12.61
N ASN A 35 -9.85 14.36 -12.05
CA ASN A 35 -11.32 14.40 -11.93
C ASN A 35 -11.79 15.46 -10.92
N ALA A 36 -11.03 15.65 -9.84
CA ALA A 36 -11.30 16.70 -8.86
C ALA A 36 -10.91 18.10 -9.35
N ARG A 37 -10.24 18.23 -10.51
CA ARG A 37 -9.69 19.47 -11.08
C ARG A 37 -8.74 20.19 -10.13
N ILE A 38 -7.82 19.42 -9.52
CA ILE A 38 -6.83 19.90 -8.57
C ILE A 38 -5.44 19.71 -9.18
N ASP A 39 -4.57 20.72 -9.03
CA ASP A 39 -3.19 20.62 -9.50
C ASP A 39 -2.41 19.57 -8.70
N SER A 40 -1.81 18.62 -9.42
CA SER A 40 -1.02 17.53 -8.84
C SER A 40 0.27 17.99 -8.15
N SER A 41 0.80 19.14 -8.53
CA SER A 41 2.03 19.72 -7.97
C SER A 41 1.83 20.45 -6.65
N LYS A 42 0.58 20.76 -6.28
CA LYS A 42 0.21 21.44 -5.04
C LYS A 42 0.66 20.62 -3.83
N LEU A 43 1.15 21.28 -2.78
CA LEU A 43 1.48 20.57 -1.54
C LEU A 43 0.20 20.19 -0.78
N ALA A 44 0.27 19.07 -0.05
CA ALA A 44 -0.89 18.59 0.71
C ALA A 44 -1.38 19.58 1.77
N LYS A 45 -0.48 20.39 2.34
CA LYS A 45 -0.82 21.45 3.31
C LYS A 45 -1.58 22.64 2.70
N ASP A 46 -1.39 22.89 1.39
CA ASP A 46 -1.92 24.07 0.70
C ASP A 46 -3.30 23.79 0.06
N LEU A 47 -3.90 22.65 0.38
CA LEU A 47 -5.23 22.26 -0.09
C LEU A 47 -6.32 22.94 0.75
N ASP A 48 -7.33 23.47 0.07
CA ASP A 48 -8.53 23.99 0.70
C ASP A 48 -9.44 22.86 1.22
N ALA A 49 -10.22 23.13 2.26
CA ALA A 49 -11.17 22.18 2.82
C ALA A 49 -12.19 21.68 1.77
N SER A 50 -12.56 22.52 0.81
CA SER A 50 -13.44 22.16 -0.32
C SER A 50 -12.78 21.16 -1.28
N GLU A 51 -11.48 21.32 -1.56
CA GLU A 51 -10.70 20.43 -2.41
C GLU A 51 -10.54 19.06 -1.74
N VAL A 52 -10.26 19.06 -0.44
CA VAL A 52 -10.16 17.81 0.36
C VAL A 52 -11.47 17.05 0.36
N SER A 53 -12.61 17.75 0.50
CA SER A 53 -13.94 17.15 0.47
C SER A 53 -14.23 16.50 -0.89
N LYS A 54 -13.89 17.18 -2.00
CA LYS A 54 -14.05 16.63 -3.37
C LYS A 54 -13.21 15.38 -3.58
N ILE A 55 -11.95 15.37 -3.12
CA ILE A 55 -11.09 14.19 -3.19
C ILE A 55 -11.70 13.03 -2.42
N LYS A 56 -12.15 13.28 -1.19
CA LYS A 56 -12.74 12.27 -0.31
C LYS A 56 -14.00 11.67 -0.95
N GLU A 57 -14.93 12.49 -1.39
CA GLU A 57 -16.17 12.06 -2.02
C GLU A 57 -15.91 11.23 -3.29
N PHE A 58 -14.97 11.67 -4.12
CA PHE A 58 -14.61 10.94 -5.34
C PHE A 58 -14.01 9.57 -5.05
N ILE A 59 -13.13 9.47 -4.04
CA ILE A 59 -12.53 8.19 -3.63
C ILE A 59 -13.60 7.25 -3.08
N GLU A 60 -14.44 7.71 -2.15
CA GLU A 60 -15.49 6.91 -1.52
C GLU A 60 -16.51 6.39 -2.56
N LYS A 61 -16.82 7.20 -3.58
CA LYS A 61 -17.76 6.81 -4.63
C LYS A 61 -17.17 5.85 -5.65
N SER A 62 -15.89 6.00 -6.00
CA SER A 62 -15.30 5.33 -7.17
C SER A 62 -14.37 4.17 -6.81
N TYR A 63 -13.81 4.14 -5.61
CA TYR A 63 -12.75 3.20 -5.26
C TYR A 63 -12.96 2.56 -3.89
N LYS A 64 -12.64 1.28 -3.80
CA LYS A 64 -12.53 0.58 -2.53
C LYS A 64 -11.09 0.66 -2.05
N VAL A 65 -10.90 1.26 -0.88
CA VAL A 65 -9.58 1.52 -0.32
C VAL A 65 -9.49 1.01 1.12
N GLU A 66 -8.28 0.97 1.65
CA GLU A 66 -7.99 0.63 3.05
C GLU A 66 -8.72 -0.62 3.57
N GLY A 67 -9.58 -0.47 4.54
CA GLY A 67 -10.26 -1.57 5.23
C GLY A 67 -11.11 -2.43 4.29
N GLU A 68 -11.91 -1.81 3.42
CA GLU A 68 -12.74 -2.52 2.45
C GLU A 68 -11.90 -3.34 1.47
N LEU A 69 -10.85 -2.74 0.91
CA LEU A 69 -9.94 -3.44 -0.01
C LEU A 69 -9.24 -4.60 0.68
N ARG A 70 -8.75 -4.40 1.91
CA ARG A 70 -8.11 -5.48 2.70
C ARG A 70 -9.08 -6.62 2.96
N GLN A 71 -10.33 -6.32 3.27
CA GLN A 71 -11.37 -7.31 3.49
C GLN A 71 -11.64 -8.13 2.22
N ILE A 72 -11.80 -7.48 1.07
CA ILE A 72 -12.00 -8.14 -0.22
C ILE A 72 -10.83 -9.07 -0.56
N ILE A 73 -9.60 -8.60 -0.39
CA ILE A 73 -8.42 -9.42 -0.63
C ILE A 73 -8.40 -10.63 0.29
N LYS A 74 -8.70 -10.44 1.58
CA LYS A 74 -8.79 -11.53 2.55
C LYS A 74 -9.87 -12.55 2.19
N GLN A 75 -11.05 -12.08 1.79
CA GLN A 75 -12.14 -12.95 1.34
C GLN A 75 -11.75 -13.75 0.10
N ASN A 76 -11.11 -13.12 -0.89
CA ASN A 76 -10.63 -13.81 -2.09
C ASN A 76 -9.59 -14.89 -1.77
N ILE A 77 -8.67 -14.61 -0.85
CA ILE A 77 -7.68 -15.60 -0.40
C ILE A 77 -8.35 -16.73 0.36
N ASN A 78 -9.30 -16.43 1.25
CA ASN A 78 -10.02 -17.46 2.00
C ASN A 78 -10.83 -18.35 1.06
N ARG A 79 -11.53 -17.79 0.08
CA ARG A 79 -12.23 -18.58 -0.94
C ARG A 79 -11.31 -19.57 -1.64
N LEU A 80 -10.08 -19.17 -2.00
CA LEU A 80 -9.11 -20.07 -2.61
C LEU A 80 -8.66 -21.18 -1.66
N LYS A 81 -8.56 -20.88 -0.37
CA LYS A 81 -8.21 -21.86 0.67
C LYS A 81 -9.33 -22.86 0.87
N ASP A 82 -10.59 -22.41 0.95
CA ASP A 82 -11.77 -23.25 1.16
C ASP A 82 -11.98 -24.20 -0.02
N LEU A 83 -11.74 -23.73 -1.24
CA LEU A 83 -11.75 -24.57 -2.45
C LEU A 83 -10.52 -25.49 -2.57
N GLN A 84 -9.59 -25.44 -1.62
CA GLN A 84 -8.32 -26.21 -1.66
C GLN A 84 -7.55 -26.07 -2.99
N ALA A 85 -7.75 -24.97 -3.70
CA ALA A 85 -7.01 -24.68 -4.92
C ALA A 85 -5.50 -24.62 -4.65
N TYR A 86 -4.67 -24.96 -5.64
CA TYR A 86 -3.20 -24.94 -5.49
C TYR A 86 -2.69 -23.62 -4.87
N ARG A 87 -3.17 -22.47 -5.37
CA ARG A 87 -2.83 -21.15 -4.80
C ARG A 87 -3.30 -20.99 -3.36
N GLY A 88 -4.46 -21.54 -3.00
CA GLY A 88 -4.98 -21.53 -1.63
C GLY A 88 -4.08 -22.32 -0.68
N ILE A 89 -3.65 -23.52 -1.08
CA ILE A 89 -2.70 -24.34 -0.32
C ILE A 89 -1.37 -23.60 -0.14
N ARG A 90 -0.88 -22.91 -1.19
CA ARG A 90 0.34 -22.10 -1.09
C ARG A 90 0.18 -20.96 -0.08
N HIS A 91 -0.97 -20.28 -0.07
CA HIS A 91 -1.28 -19.24 0.93
C HIS A 91 -1.34 -19.81 2.36
N MET A 92 -1.95 -20.98 2.57
CA MET A 92 -1.99 -21.63 3.89
C MET A 92 -0.58 -21.95 4.41
N ARG A 93 0.28 -22.44 3.54
CA ARG A 93 1.68 -22.81 3.87
C ARG A 93 2.63 -21.60 3.89
N ARG A 94 2.16 -20.39 3.66
CA ARG A 94 2.99 -19.17 3.55
C ARG A 94 4.13 -19.33 2.54
N LEU A 95 3.83 -19.92 1.40
CA LEU A 95 4.76 -20.14 0.30
C LEU A 95 4.44 -19.21 -0.88
N PRO A 96 5.42 -18.93 -1.75
CA PRO A 96 5.18 -18.17 -2.98
C PRO A 96 4.08 -18.80 -3.82
N VAL A 97 3.17 -17.96 -4.35
CA VAL A 97 1.96 -18.40 -5.08
C VAL A 97 2.09 -18.30 -6.58
N ARG A 98 3.12 -17.57 -7.06
CA ARG A 98 3.33 -17.27 -8.48
C ARG A 98 4.44 -18.09 -9.13
N GLY A 99 4.70 -19.31 -8.66
CA GLY A 99 5.71 -20.20 -9.23
C GLY A 99 7.17 -19.83 -8.93
N GLN A 100 7.42 -18.89 -7.98
CA GLN A 100 8.80 -18.56 -7.62
C GLN A 100 9.51 -19.77 -6.98
N ARG A 101 10.82 -19.82 -7.19
CA ARG A 101 11.70 -20.84 -6.63
C ARG A 101 11.71 -20.77 -5.10
N THR A 102 11.62 -21.93 -4.43
CA THR A 102 11.58 -22.02 -2.96
C THR A 102 12.85 -22.58 -2.34
N LYS A 103 13.74 -23.16 -3.16
CA LYS A 103 15.02 -23.72 -2.69
C LYS A 103 15.96 -22.63 -2.16
N THR A 104 15.90 -21.44 -2.74
CA THR A 104 16.73 -20.29 -2.37
C THR A 104 15.85 -19.05 -2.19
N ASN A 105 16.25 -18.15 -1.30
CA ASN A 105 15.69 -16.81 -1.16
C ASN A 105 14.15 -16.68 -1.01
N SER A 106 13.49 -17.67 -0.40
CA SER A 106 12.05 -17.64 -0.14
C SER A 106 11.68 -16.84 1.13
N ARG A 107 12.58 -15.97 1.61
CA ARG A 107 12.47 -15.27 2.90
C ARG A 107 11.41 -14.17 2.87
N THR A 108 11.21 -13.51 1.73
CA THR A 108 10.30 -12.35 1.57
C THR A 108 8.85 -12.71 1.91
N VAL A 109 8.36 -13.86 1.43
CA VAL A 109 6.98 -14.31 1.69
C VAL A 109 6.78 -14.70 3.16
N ARG A 110 7.84 -15.20 3.82
CA ARG A 110 7.81 -15.58 5.23
C ARG A 110 8.00 -14.41 6.18
N GLY A 111 8.32 -13.21 5.67
CA GLY A 111 8.59 -12.03 6.49
C GLY A 111 9.89 -12.09 7.28
N ASN A 112 10.81 -13.00 6.93
CA ASN A 112 12.09 -13.12 7.63
C ASN A 112 13.01 -11.96 7.28
N VAL A 113 13.27 -11.09 8.25
CA VAL A 113 14.25 -10.02 8.14
C VAL A 113 15.62 -10.53 8.58
N ARG A 114 16.65 -10.30 7.76
CA ARG A 114 18.02 -10.65 8.12
C ARG A 114 18.49 -9.73 9.26
N LYS A 115 18.76 -10.31 10.41
CA LYS A 115 19.44 -9.61 11.53
C LYS A 115 20.93 -9.83 11.34
N THR A 116 21.64 -8.82 10.86
CA THR A 116 23.11 -8.82 10.80
C THR A 116 23.67 -7.98 11.93
N ALA A 117 24.72 -8.44 12.56
CA ALA A 117 25.52 -7.62 13.45
C ALA A 117 26.28 -6.59 12.61
N GLY A 118 25.87 -5.34 12.65
CA GLY A 118 26.41 -4.26 11.84
C GLY A 118 25.60 -4.04 10.53
N SER A 119 25.31 -2.78 10.22
CA SER A 119 24.50 -2.37 9.06
C SER A 119 25.31 -2.06 7.80
N GLY A 120 26.60 -2.42 7.73
CA GLY A 120 27.49 -2.02 6.66
C GLY A 120 27.86 -0.52 6.62
N LYS A 121 27.10 0.34 7.29
CA LYS A 121 27.34 1.77 7.44
C LYS A 121 28.10 2.15 8.72
N ARG A 122 28.10 1.30 9.74
CA ARG A 122 28.88 1.50 10.96
C ARG A 122 30.16 0.68 10.89
N LYS A 123 31.31 1.36 10.84
CA LYS A 123 32.58 0.73 11.18
C LYS A 123 32.50 0.34 12.66
N VAL A 124 32.81 -0.92 12.94
CA VAL A 124 33.00 -1.38 14.32
C VAL A 124 34.30 -0.70 14.80
N ASP A 125 34.19 0.18 15.77
CA ASP A 125 35.38 0.71 16.44
C ASP A 125 36.02 -0.45 17.21
N LEU A 126 37.17 -0.89 16.73
CA LEU A 126 38.02 -1.85 17.42
C LEU A 126 38.54 -1.16 18.68
N LYS A 127 38.10 -1.66 19.85
CA LYS A 127 38.70 -1.33 21.12
C LYS A 127 40.06 -1.97 21.26
#